data_329e2efe4affea28ace40cb476aaf066
#
_entry.id   329e2efe4affea28ace40cb476aaf066
#
_cell.length_a   1.000
_cell.length_b   1.000
_cell.length_c   1.000
_cell.angle_alpha   90.00
_cell.angle_beta   90.00
_cell.angle_gamma   90.00
#
_symmetry.space_group_name_H-M   'P 1'
#
loop_
_entity.id
_entity.type
_entity.pdbx_description
1 polymer ?
#
loop_
_entity_poly.entity_id
_entity_poly.type
_entity_poly.pdbx_seq_one_letter_code
_entity_poly.pdbx_strand_id
1 'polypeptide(L)'
;MNILAIESSCDETAAAVVRDGRTVLSNCVASQIEMHTIYGGVVPEIASRKHVEAVSGLAREALERAGLSREEVDGVAVTYAPGLIGAVLVGVNFAKGAALALDRPLIPVHHVRGHIAANYITHPDLKPCLLYTSDAADD
;
A
#
# COMPACT_ATOMS: atom_id res chain seq x y z
N MET A 1 -10.08 -3.00 14.65
CA MET A 1 -9.10 -1.98 14.23
C MET A 1 -9.05 -1.91 12.71
N ASN A 2 -9.32 -0.75 12.16
CA ASN A 2 -9.35 -0.51 10.72
C ASN A 2 -8.12 0.29 10.28
N ILE A 3 -7.35 -0.25 9.36
CA ILE A 3 -6.13 0.37 8.84
C ILE A 3 -6.32 0.74 7.38
N LEU A 4 -6.10 2.02 7.06
CA LEU A 4 -5.95 2.48 5.68
C LEU A 4 -4.51 2.25 5.25
N ALA A 5 -4.30 1.41 4.25
CA ALA A 5 -2.98 1.03 3.75
C ALA A 5 -2.71 1.62 2.37
N ILE A 6 -1.52 2.16 2.18
CA ILE A 6 -1.07 2.80 0.93
C ILE A 6 0.19 2.09 0.41
N GLU A 7 0.19 1.76 -0.86
CA GLU A 7 1.34 1.16 -1.57
C GLU A 7 1.61 1.93 -2.85
N SER A 8 2.84 2.39 -3.02
CA SER A 8 3.29 3.13 -4.22
C SER A 8 4.75 2.84 -4.57
N SER A 9 5.26 1.66 -4.25
CA SER A 9 6.71 1.39 -4.32
C SER A 9 7.28 1.23 -5.73
N CYS A 10 6.46 0.95 -6.75
CA CYS A 10 6.92 0.78 -8.12
C CYS A 10 5.94 1.36 -9.15
N ASP A 11 5.19 0.52 -9.85
CA ASP A 11 4.35 0.89 -11.01
C ASP A 11 2.84 0.76 -10.73
N GLU A 12 2.46 0.38 -9.55
CA GLU A 12 1.06 0.35 -9.11
C GLU A 12 0.85 1.27 -7.92
N THR A 13 -0.25 2.02 -7.96
CA THR A 13 -0.74 2.73 -6.78
C THR A 13 -1.89 1.92 -6.20
N ALA A 14 -1.82 1.60 -4.93
CA ALA A 14 -2.89 0.87 -4.27
C ALA A 14 -3.27 1.52 -2.94
N ALA A 15 -4.56 1.46 -2.64
CA ALA A 15 -5.11 1.78 -1.33
C ALA A 15 -6.09 0.70 -0.90
N ALA A 16 -5.97 0.28 0.33
CA ALA A 16 -6.81 -0.79 0.88
C ALA A 16 -7.23 -0.46 2.31
N VAL A 17 -8.34 -1.02 2.74
CA VAL A 17 -8.73 -1.01 4.16
C VAL A 17 -8.70 -2.44 4.66
N VAL A 18 -7.93 -2.66 5.72
CA VAL A 18 -7.75 -3.96 6.35
C VAL A 18 -8.21 -3.90 7.80
N ARG A 19 -9.08 -4.83 8.18
CA ARG A 19 -9.58 -4.96 9.56
C ARG A 19 -8.86 -6.07 10.30
N ASP A 20 -8.38 -5.74 11.49
CA ASP A 20 -7.75 -6.69 12.41
C ASP A 20 -6.59 -7.48 11.78
N GLY A 21 -5.89 -6.87 10.84
CA GLY A 21 -4.71 -7.41 10.18
C GLY A 21 -4.95 -8.54 9.17
N ARG A 22 -6.19 -9.02 9.02
CA ARG A 22 -6.47 -10.19 8.17
C ARG A 22 -7.67 -10.05 7.22
N THR A 23 -8.63 -9.20 7.55
CA THR A 23 -9.84 -9.03 6.74
C THR A 23 -9.71 -7.83 5.84
N VAL A 24 -9.70 -8.05 4.53
CA VAL A 24 -9.67 -6.98 3.52
C VAL A 24 -11.09 -6.48 3.31
N LEU A 25 -11.37 -5.24 3.71
CA LEU A 25 -12.66 -4.59 3.49
C LEU A 25 -12.74 -3.96 2.10
N SER A 26 -11.61 -3.48 1.58
CA SER A 26 -11.50 -2.93 0.24
C SER A 26 -10.06 -3.03 -0.26
N ASN A 27 -9.90 -3.09 -1.58
CA ASN A 27 -8.61 -3.05 -2.25
C ASN A 27 -8.77 -2.38 -3.61
N CYS A 28 -8.22 -1.18 -3.75
CA CYS A 28 -8.30 -0.38 -4.96
C CYS A 28 -6.90 -0.21 -5.55
N VAL A 29 -6.73 -0.60 -6.81
CA VAL A 29 -5.43 -0.58 -7.49
C VAL A 29 -5.55 0.18 -8.80
N ALA A 30 -4.60 1.08 -9.05
CA ALA A 30 -4.38 1.74 -10.34
C ALA A 30 -3.03 1.28 -10.90
N SER A 31 -3.07 0.51 -11.99
CA SER A 31 -1.86 -0.01 -12.64
C SER A 31 -1.36 0.95 -13.72
N GLN A 32 -0.04 1.05 -13.86
CA GLN A 32 0.65 1.81 -14.90
C GLN A 32 1.28 0.91 -15.97
N ILE A 33 0.98 -0.38 -15.96
CA ILE A 33 1.65 -1.38 -16.81
C ILE A 33 1.58 -1.01 -18.28
N GLU A 34 0.41 -0.64 -18.79
CA GLU A 34 0.22 -0.26 -20.21
C GLU A 34 1.11 0.91 -20.62
N MET A 35 1.24 1.91 -19.75
CA MET A 35 2.07 3.08 -20.01
C MET A 35 3.56 2.74 -20.08
N HIS A 36 4.04 1.95 -19.13
CA HIS A 36 5.45 1.56 -19.08
C HIS A 36 5.85 0.58 -20.19
N THR A 37 4.90 -0.19 -20.72
CA THR A 37 5.13 -1.10 -21.85
C THR A 37 5.64 -0.36 -23.09
N ILE A 38 5.17 0.86 -23.34
CA ILE A 38 5.60 1.69 -24.46
C ILE A 38 7.12 1.99 -24.40
N TYR A 39 7.67 2.08 -23.19
CA TYR A 39 9.09 2.38 -22.95
C TYR A 39 9.94 1.13 -22.72
N GLY A 40 9.35 -0.06 -22.79
CA GLY A 40 10.06 -1.33 -22.55
C GLY A 40 10.36 -1.64 -21.10
N GLY A 41 9.80 -0.88 -20.16
CA GLY A 41 9.98 -1.08 -18.71
C GLY A 41 9.57 0.14 -17.91
N VAL A 42 9.67 0.04 -16.59
CA VAL A 42 9.26 1.12 -15.68
C VAL A 42 10.18 2.33 -15.81
N VAL A 43 9.58 3.50 -16.04
CA VAL A 43 10.26 4.80 -16.03
C VAL A 43 9.98 5.49 -14.69
N PRO A 44 10.97 5.61 -13.78
CA PRO A 44 10.74 6.06 -12.39
C PRO A 44 10.06 7.41 -12.27
N GLU A 45 10.42 8.39 -13.10
CA GLU A 45 9.81 9.72 -13.07
C GLU A 45 8.33 9.69 -13.46
N ILE A 46 7.99 8.91 -14.49
CA ILE A 46 6.59 8.73 -14.92
C ILE A 46 5.79 8.02 -13.84
N ALA A 47 6.38 6.97 -13.24
CA ALA A 47 5.75 6.25 -12.14
C ALA A 47 5.42 7.19 -10.99
N SER A 48 6.37 8.03 -10.55
CA SER A 48 6.16 8.98 -9.46
C SER A 48 5.02 9.94 -9.74
N ARG A 49 4.96 10.51 -10.94
CA ARG A 49 3.88 11.44 -11.34
C ARG A 49 2.51 10.77 -11.31
N LYS A 50 2.41 9.53 -11.77
CA LYS A 50 1.15 8.79 -11.75
C LYS A 50 0.68 8.45 -10.35
N HIS A 51 1.58 8.15 -9.43
CA HIS A 51 1.23 7.97 -8.01
C HIS A 51 0.65 9.25 -7.41
N VAL A 52 1.22 10.42 -7.71
CA VAL A 52 0.69 11.71 -7.25
C VAL A 52 -0.75 11.92 -7.72
N GLU A 53 -1.03 11.60 -8.98
CA GLU A 53 -2.37 11.76 -9.56
C GLU A 53 -3.41 10.81 -8.93
N ALA A 54 -2.99 9.60 -8.55
CA ALA A 54 -3.90 8.53 -8.19
C ALA A 54 -4.14 8.34 -6.68
N VAL A 55 -3.14 8.64 -5.84
CA VAL A 55 -3.13 8.19 -4.43
C VAL A 55 -4.31 8.69 -3.61
N SER A 56 -4.67 9.97 -3.71
CA SER A 56 -5.76 10.54 -2.90
C SER A 56 -7.14 10.01 -3.33
N GLY A 57 -7.35 9.86 -4.64
CA GLY A 57 -8.59 9.29 -5.18
C GLY A 57 -8.77 7.84 -4.78
N LEU A 58 -7.70 7.04 -4.85
CA LEU A 58 -7.74 5.63 -4.42
C LEU A 58 -7.97 5.48 -2.93
N ALA A 59 -7.36 6.33 -2.10
CA ALA A 59 -7.60 6.30 -0.66
C ALA A 59 -9.06 6.59 -0.32
N ARG A 60 -9.66 7.57 -0.99
CA ARG A 60 -11.08 7.88 -0.85
C ARG A 60 -11.96 6.71 -1.28
N GLU A 61 -11.68 6.16 -2.46
CA GLU A 61 -12.40 5.01 -2.99
C GLU A 61 -12.31 3.78 -2.06
N ALA A 62 -11.13 3.54 -1.49
CA ALA A 62 -10.94 2.44 -0.54
C ALA A 62 -11.84 2.60 0.70
N LEU A 63 -11.95 3.81 1.26
CA LEU A 63 -12.84 4.08 2.39
C LEU A 63 -14.31 3.93 2.00
N GLU A 64 -14.72 4.45 0.85
CA GLU A 64 -16.09 4.33 0.34
C GLU A 64 -16.50 2.87 0.13
N ARG A 65 -15.64 2.07 -0.52
CA ARG A 65 -15.88 0.64 -0.73
C ARG A 65 -15.91 -0.18 0.56
N ALA A 66 -15.12 0.24 1.55
CA ALA A 66 -15.15 -0.38 2.88
C ALA A 66 -16.38 0.02 3.69
N GLY A 67 -17.13 1.03 3.25
CA GLY A 67 -18.27 1.57 3.99
C GLY A 67 -17.86 2.31 5.28
N LEU A 68 -16.65 2.86 5.31
CA LEU A 68 -16.10 3.56 6.48
C LEU A 68 -16.01 5.06 6.27
N SER A 69 -16.27 5.81 7.34
CA SER A 69 -15.92 7.21 7.43
C SER A 69 -14.45 7.39 7.81
N ARG A 70 -13.93 8.60 7.67
CA ARG A 70 -12.54 8.92 8.06
C ARG A 70 -12.30 8.69 9.56
N GLU A 71 -13.30 8.97 10.37
CA GLU A 71 -13.26 8.82 11.83
C GLU A 71 -13.14 7.37 12.28
N GLU A 72 -13.54 6.44 11.43
CA GLU A 72 -13.46 5.00 11.72
C GLU A 72 -12.11 4.37 11.37
N VAL A 73 -11.17 5.17 10.82
CA VAL A 73 -9.80 4.75 10.56
C VAL A 73 -8.98 4.85 11.83
N ASP A 74 -8.35 3.76 12.25
CA ASP A 74 -7.56 3.68 13.47
C ASP A 74 -6.05 3.89 13.24
N GLY A 75 -5.59 3.74 12.03
CA GLY A 75 -4.20 3.97 11.65
C GLY A 75 -4.01 4.04 10.14
N VAL A 76 -2.90 4.62 9.71
CA VAL A 76 -2.51 4.72 8.31
C VAL A 76 -1.20 3.96 8.12
N ALA A 77 -1.22 2.93 7.31
CA ALA A 77 -0.05 2.14 6.95
C ALA A 77 0.47 2.54 5.56
N VAL A 78 1.79 2.50 5.38
CA VAL A 78 2.41 2.81 4.09
C VAL A 78 3.69 2.03 3.88
N THR A 79 3.91 1.57 2.67
CA THR A 79 5.18 0.98 2.27
C THR A 79 6.25 2.07 2.20
N TYR A 80 7.35 1.89 2.96
CA TYR A 80 8.45 2.85 3.02
C TYR A 80 9.73 2.38 2.33
N ALA A 81 9.90 1.09 2.14
CA ALA A 81 11.07 0.46 1.50
C ALA A 81 10.84 -1.06 1.28
N PRO A 82 11.58 -1.71 0.39
CA PRO A 82 12.28 -1.11 -0.74
C PRO A 82 11.34 -0.66 -1.85
N GLY A 83 11.85 0.15 -2.79
CA GLY A 83 11.08 0.61 -3.95
C GLY A 83 11.80 1.74 -4.69
N LEU A 84 11.17 2.22 -5.75
CA LEU A 84 11.64 3.40 -6.47
C LEU A 84 11.49 4.62 -5.57
N ILE A 85 12.58 5.34 -5.30
CA ILE A 85 12.60 6.40 -4.28
C ILE A 85 11.51 7.46 -4.48
N GLY A 86 11.35 7.95 -5.71
CA GLY A 86 10.31 8.95 -6.02
C GLY A 86 8.90 8.42 -5.83
N ALA A 87 8.66 7.18 -6.22
CA ALA A 87 7.37 6.51 -6.04
C ALA A 87 7.05 6.29 -4.56
N VAL A 88 7.98 5.74 -3.81
CA VAL A 88 7.84 5.53 -2.35
C VAL A 88 7.54 6.84 -1.63
N LEU A 89 8.25 7.93 -1.98
CA LEU A 89 8.05 9.23 -1.36
C LEU A 89 6.62 9.77 -1.56
N VAL A 90 5.99 9.50 -2.68
CA VAL A 90 4.59 9.91 -2.92
C VAL A 90 3.65 9.27 -1.90
N GLY A 91 3.70 7.96 -1.74
CA GLY A 91 2.87 7.24 -0.78
C GLY A 91 3.16 7.63 0.66
N VAL A 92 4.45 7.74 1.02
CA VAL A 92 4.88 8.12 2.37
C VAL A 92 4.40 9.52 2.73
N ASN A 93 4.57 10.50 1.84
CA ASN A 93 4.13 11.87 2.10
C ASN A 93 2.60 11.97 2.19
N PHE A 94 1.88 11.27 1.33
CA PHE A 94 0.42 11.20 1.43
C PHE A 94 -0.01 10.59 2.77
N ALA A 95 0.57 9.46 3.16
CA ALA A 95 0.24 8.77 4.40
C ALA A 95 0.55 9.61 5.64
N LYS A 96 1.67 10.34 5.64
CA LYS A 96 2.01 11.29 6.71
C LYS A 96 0.95 12.38 6.86
N GLY A 97 0.54 12.98 5.75
CA GLY A 97 -0.51 13.99 5.73
C GLY A 97 -1.85 13.43 6.21
N ALA A 98 -2.22 12.25 5.76
CA ALA A 98 -3.46 11.59 6.17
C ALA A 98 -3.45 11.23 7.66
N ALA A 99 -2.36 10.65 8.16
CA ALA A 99 -2.22 10.31 9.58
C ALA A 99 -2.30 11.55 10.48
N LEU A 100 -1.66 12.65 10.06
CA LEU A 100 -1.73 13.92 10.77
C LEU A 100 -3.16 14.49 10.78
N ALA A 101 -3.80 14.53 9.62
CA ALA A 101 -5.16 15.07 9.48
C ALA A 101 -6.21 14.26 10.25
N LEU A 102 -6.03 12.95 10.34
CA LEU A 102 -6.93 12.06 11.08
C LEU A 102 -6.57 11.93 12.56
N ASP A 103 -5.45 12.47 12.99
CA ASP A 103 -4.87 12.26 14.32
C ASP A 103 -4.75 10.76 14.67
N ARG A 104 -4.14 10.03 13.75
CA ARG A 104 -3.93 8.58 13.87
C ARG A 104 -2.47 8.21 13.66
N PRO A 105 -2.01 7.07 14.20
CA PRO A 105 -0.64 6.63 14.03
C PRO A 105 -0.31 6.32 12.57
N LEU A 106 0.92 6.63 12.18
CA LEU A 106 1.53 6.22 10.92
C LEU A 106 2.30 4.92 11.15
N ILE A 107 2.03 3.93 10.32
CA ILE A 107 2.61 2.59 10.43
C ILE A 107 3.49 2.33 9.21
N PRO A 108 4.83 2.34 9.37
CA PRO A 108 5.73 2.01 8.26
C PRO A 108 5.73 0.50 8.01
N VAL A 109 5.61 0.11 6.74
CA VAL A 109 5.60 -1.29 6.32
C VAL A 109 6.71 -1.54 5.32
N HIS A 110 7.51 -2.56 5.55
CA HIS A 110 8.50 -3.03 4.60
C HIS A 110 7.81 -3.86 3.50
N HIS A 111 8.07 -3.54 2.23
CA HIS A 111 7.42 -4.15 1.07
C HIS A 111 7.46 -5.69 1.10
N VAL A 112 8.63 -6.27 1.32
CA VAL A 112 8.81 -7.73 1.37
C VAL A 112 8.07 -8.37 2.56
N ARG A 113 8.07 -7.70 3.72
CA ARG A 113 7.26 -8.15 4.86
C ARG A 113 5.77 -8.11 4.56
N GLY A 114 5.34 -7.16 3.73
CA GLY A 114 3.97 -7.10 3.22
C GLY A 114 3.62 -8.35 2.40
N HIS A 115 4.51 -8.80 1.52
CA HIS A 115 4.33 -10.05 0.75
C HIS A 115 4.18 -11.26 1.67
N ILE A 116 4.99 -11.34 2.72
CA ILE A 116 4.89 -12.42 3.71
C ILE A 116 3.53 -12.35 4.42
N ALA A 117 3.14 -11.17 4.87
CA ALA A 117 1.90 -10.96 5.60
C ALA A 117 0.64 -11.25 4.75
N ALA A 118 0.73 -11.10 3.42
CA ALA A 118 -0.35 -11.40 2.49
C ALA A 118 -0.84 -12.85 2.60
N ASN A 119 0.02 -13.77 3.02
CA ASN A 119 -0.37 -15.18 3.25
C ASN A 119 -1.43 -15.32 4.34
N TYR A 120 -1.42 -14.44 5.34
CA TYR A 120 -2.42 -14.46 6.42
C TYR A 120 -3.79 -13.94 5.96
N ILE A 121 -3.83 -13.18 4.89
CA ILE A 121 -5.08 -12.75 4.25
C ILE A 121 -5.68 -13.92 3.47
N THR A 122 -4.86 -14.60 2.65
CA THR A 122 -5.28 -15.73 1.84
C THR A 122 -5.59 -16.96 2.70
N HIS A 123 -4.87 -17.15 3.79
CA HIS A 123 -5.00 -18.25 4.71
C HIS A 123 -5.17 -17.76 6.16
N PRO A 124 -6.39 -17.29 6.54
CA PRO A 124 -6.61 -16.65 7.86
C PRO A 124 -6.26 -17.52 9.06
N ASP A 125 -6.32 -18.84 8.90
CA ASP A 125 -6.01 -19.80 9.97
C ASP A 125 -4.52 -20.15 10.07
N LEU A 126 -3.69 -19.60 9.17
CA LEU A 126 -2.25 -19.83 9.18
C LEU A 126 -1.64 -19.29 10.47
N LYS A 127 -0.91 -20.14 11.17
CA LYS A 127 -0.13 -19.72 12.35
C LYS A 127 1.29 -19.35 11.90
N PRO A 128 1.89 -18.32 12.50
CA PRO A 128 3.29 -17.98 12.25
C PRO A 128 4.19 -19.20 12.48
N CYS A 129 4.99 -19.54 11.49
CA CYS A 129 6.01 -20.57 11.55
C CYS A 129 7.35 -19.99 11.11
N LEU A 130 8.44 -20.71 11.32
CA LEU A 130 9.76 -20.29 10.88
C LEU A 130 9.78 -20.06 9.37
N LEU A 131 10.10 -18.83 8.99
CA LEU A 131 10.38 -18.48 7.60
C LEU A 131 11.83 -18.83 7.29
N TYR A 132 12.01 -19.77 6.39
CA TYR A 132 13.30 -19.94 5.76
C TYR A 132 13.53 -18.77 4.81
N THR A 133 14.69 -18.18 4.89
CA THR A 133 15.15 -17.00 4.17
C THR A 133 14.61 -16.86 2.75
N SER A 134 13.89 -15.77 2.48
CA SER A 134 13.84 -15.23 1.13
C SER A 134 15.11 -14.43 0.87
N ASP A 135 15.78 -14.72 -0.21
CA ASP A 135 16.84 -13.88 -0.70
C ASP A 135 16.19 -12.62 -1.30
N ALA A 136 16.58 -11.43 -0.83
CA ALA A 136 16.07 -10.17 -1.34
C ALA A 136 16.35 -9.96 -2.86
N ALA A 137 17.19 -10.79 -3.45
CA ALA A 137 17.46 -10.80 -4.89
C ALA A 137 16.38 -11.54 -5.70
N ASP A 138 15.48 -12.27 -5.06
CA ASP A 138 14.42 -13.06 -5.70
C ASP A 138 13.09 -12.29 -5.86
N ASP A 139 13.06 -11.02 -5.51
CA ASP A 139 11.87 -10.17 -5.62
C ASP A 139 11.84 -9.35 -6.92
#